data_890af18e279df3fa68dc839e03932ee0
#
_entry.id   890af18e279df3fa68dc839e03932ee0
#
_cell.length_a   1.000
_cell.length_b   1.000
_cell.length_c   1.000
_cell.angle_alpha   90.00
_cell.angle_beta   90.00
_cell.angle_gamma   90.00
#
_symmetry.space_group_name_H-M   'P 1'
#
loop_
_entity.id
_entity.type
_entity.pdbx_description
1 polymer ?
#
loop_
_entity_poly.entity_id
_entity_poly.type
_entity_poly.pdbx_seq_one_letter_code
_entity_poly.pdbx_strand_id
1 'polypeptide(L)'
;MDLERYKEQERRRLDSLLRDRGASPEERRASIQKLRLRQNEYMHDRYNALLTGPAEFWIESERMERYERRQLLGDLWAEGEIAVLGGRSGIGKSIFAVHLATALAAGEAFGPYPAAEPRRVLYVDLDSSPELFARRYSRNVDGRPAPYEFPEGFLRSVFEWDTPLPPGYESMESLIFDSIIESAANNNCRTIIIDSLPQIAAHGKQRNLIDFLLRFKWLRDSGKASILLIAETTPVGRTPDAVSHDIAGPGIVKSVADSIFTLSPRRRSPHV
;
A
#
# COMPACT_ATOMS: atom_id res chain seq x y z
N MET A 1 -25.51 -18.39 1.15
CA MET A 1 -25.36 -17.04 0.56
C MET A 1 -24.39 -17.16 -0.58
N ASP A 2 -24.74 -16.66 -1.77
CA ASP A 2 -23.91 -16.73 -2.95
C ASP A 2 -22.64 -15.88 -2.75
N LEU A 3 -21.48 -16.37 -3.24
CA LEU A 3 -20.16 -15.72 -3.09
C LEU A 3 -20.19 -14.30 -3.67
N GLU A 4 -20.80 -14.11 -4.84
CA GLU A 4 -20.89 -12.80 -5.48
C GLU A 4 -21.76 -11.84 -4.68
N ARG A 5 -22.83 -12.33 -4.11
CA ARG A 5 -23.70 -11.56 -3.23
C ARG A 5 -23.00 -11.16 -1.91
N TYR A 6 -22.15 -12.05 -1.38
CA TYR A 6 -21.34 -11.74 -0.20
C TYR A 6 -20.25 -10.72 -0.52
N LYS A 7 -19.48 -10.92 -1.60
CA LYS A 7 -18.46 -9.98 -2.07
C LYS A 7 -19.07 -8.60 -2.31
N GLU A 8 -20.20 -8.52 -3.00
CA GLU A 8 -20.89 -7.27 -3.26
C GLU A 8 -21.39 -6.60 -1.97
N GLN A 9 -21.86 -7.37 -1.00
CA GLN A 9 -22.30 -6.84 0.29
C GLN A 9 -21.15 -6.30 1.12
N GLU A 10 -20.01 -6.99 1.18
CA GLU A 10 -18.81 -6.52 1.86
C GLU A 10 -18.18 -5.33 1.13
N ARG A 11 -18.23 -5.33 -0.19
CA ARG A 11 -17.84 -4.20 -1.03
C ARG A 11 -18.63 -2.93 -0.69
N ARG A 12 -19.96 -3.00 -0.66
CA ARG A 12 -20.84 -1.88 -0.28
C ARG A 12 -20.59 -1.39 1.15
N ARG A 13 -20.27 -2.30 2.06
CA ARG A 13 -19.93 -1.95 3.45
C ARG A 13 -18.62 -1.19 3.56
N LEU A 14 -17.58 -1.66 2.89
CA LEU A 14 -16.30 -0.98 2.87
C LEU A 14 -16.44 0.40 2.20
N ASP A 15 -17.22 0.51 1.11
CA ASP A 15 -17.54 1.80 0.49
C ASP A 15 -18.27 2.74 1.43
N SER A 16 -19.22 2.22 2.19
CA SER A 16 -19.93 3.01 3.20
C SER A 16 -18.97 3.53 4.26
N LEU A 17 -18.08 2.67 4.78
CA LEU A 17 -17.07 3.06 5.78
C LEU A 17 -16.09 4.10 5.23
N LEU A 18 -15.66 3.94 3.98
CA LEU A 18 -14.72 4.87 3.33
C LEU A 18 -15.38 6.20 2.96
N ARG A 19 -16.70 6.26 2.82
CA ARG A 19 -17.46 7.48 2.45
C ARG A 19 -18.13 8.16 3.63
N ASP A 20 -18.36 7.44 4.72
CA ASP A 20 -19.08 7.99 5.87
C ASP A 20 -18.19 8.97 6.65
N ARG A 21 -18.40 10.26 6.36
CA ARG A 21 -17.72 11.37 7.05
C ARG A 21 -18.33 11.70 8.42
N GLY A 22 -19.48 11.12 8.74
CA GLY A 22 -20.23 11.42 9.98
C GLY A 22 -19.94 10.48 11.13
N ALA A 23 -19.39 9.28 10.87
CA ALA A 23 -19.11 8.30 11.90
C ALA A 23 -17.91 8.72 12.77
N SER A 24 -18.05 8.53 14.08
CA SER A 24 -16.96 8.79 15.03
C SER A 24 -15.79 7.81 14.82
N PRO A 25 -14.57 8.14 15.27
CA PRO A 25 -13.44 7.23 15.23
C PRO A 25 -13.71 5.87 15.89
N GLU A 26 -14.48 5.86 16.97
CA GLU A 26 -14.88 4.64 17.67
C GLU A 26 -15.84 3.77 16.87
N GLU A 27 -16.85 4.36 16.26
CA GLU A 27 -17.82 3.64 15.39
C GLU A 27 -17.13 3.05 14.17
N ARG A 28 -16.16 3.75 13.60
CA ARG A 28 -15.35 3.24 12.48
C ARG A 28 -14.48 2.08 12.90
N ARG A 29 -13.79 2.15 14.05
CA ARG A 29 -13.00 1.05 14.61
C ARG A 29 -13.86 -0.18 14.85
N ALA A 30 -15.03 -0.01 15.49
CA ALA A 30 -15.98 -1.10 15.73
C ALA A 30 -16.46 -1.73 14.41
N SER A 31 -16.70 -0.93 13.38
CA SER A 31 -17.13 -1.40 12.08
C SER A 31 -16.02 -2.14 11.32
N ILE A 32 -14.78 -1.66 11.38
CA ILE A 32 -13.60 -2.34 10.82
C ILE A 32 -13.37 -3.67 11.55
N GLN A 33 -13.47 -3.69 12.86
CA GLN A 33 -13.34 -4.91 13.66
C GLN A 33 -14.44 -5.92 13.35
N LYS A 34 -15.66 -5.49 13.13
CA LYS A 34 -16.78 -6.33 12.73
C LYS A 34 -16.61 -6.91 11.32
N LEU A 35 -16.07 -6.12 10.39
CA LEU A 35 -15.68 -6.62 9.06
C LEU A 35 -14.61 -7.70 9.16
N ARG A 36 -13.62 -7.50 10.01
CA ARG A 36 -12.53 -8.45 10.28
C ARG A 36 -13.05 -9.79 10.84
N LEU A 37 -13.93 -9.75 11.84
CA LEU A 37 -14.54 -10.96 12.40
C LEU A 37 -15.30 -11.74 11.33
N ARG A 38 -16.11 -11.07 10.53
CA ARG A 38 -16.88 -11.70 9.44
C ARG A 38 -15.98 -12.24 8.32
N GLN A 39 -14.89 -11.57 8.02
CA GLN A 39 -13.91 -12.07 7.07
C GLN A 39 -13.29 -13.38 7.56
N ASN A 40 -12.94 -13.46 8.84
CA ASN A 40 -12.40 -14.67 9.44
C ASN A 40 -13.44 -15.80 9.47
N GLU A 41 -14.69 -15.53 9.85
CA GLU A 41 -15.79 -16.49 9.77
C GLU A 41 -16.02 -16.99 8.33
N TYR A 42 -16.04 -16.07 7.37
CA TYR A 42 -16.23 -16.41 5.97
C TYR A 42 -15.10 -17.29 5.40
N MET A 43 -13.85 -16.97 5.75
CA MET A 43 -12.69 -17.78 5.33
C MET A 43 -12.71 -19.16 5.99
N HIS A 44 -13.23 -19.28 7.20
CA HIS A 44 -13.32 -20.54 7.92
C HIS A 44 -14.40 -21.47 7.35
N ASP A 45 -15.59 -20.93 7.01
CA ASP A 45 -16.73 -21.72 6.53
C ASP A 45 -16.63 -22.19 5.08
N ARG A 46 -15.70 -21.61 4.29
CA ARG A 46 -15.64 -21.84 2.84
C ARG A 46 -14.30 -22.37 2.32
N TYR A 47 -13.59 -23.08 3.13
CA TYR A 47 -12.28 -23.63 2.77
C TYR A 47 -12.25 -24.54 1.50
N ASN A 48 -13.41 -24.88 0.95
CA ASN A 48 -13.52 -25.79 -0.18
C ASN A 48 -14.32 -25.24 -1.38
N ALA A 49 -14.60 -23.94 -1.44
CA ALA A 49 -15.38 -23.39 -2.55
C ALA A 49 -14.47 -23.03 -3.74
N LEU A 50 -14.12 -24.03 -4.54
CA LEU A 50 -13.57 -23.78 -5.87
C LEU A 50 -14.71 -23.40 -6.81
N LEU A 51 -14.64 -22.20 -7.39
CA LEU A 51 -15.52 -21.81 -8.49
C LEU A 51 -14.88 -22.30 -9.78
N THR A 52 -15.53 -23.25 -10.43
CA THR A 52 -15.06 -23.84 -11.68
C THR A 52 -15.98 -23.40 -12.82
N GLY A 53 -15.41 -22.87 -13.87
CA GLY A 53 -16.13 -22.46 -15.08
C GLY A 53 -15.20 -22.41 -16.28
N PRO A 54 -15.72 -22.29 -17.51
CA PRO A 54 -14.92 -22.05 -18.70
C PRO A 54 -14.07 -20.78 -18.54
N ALA A 55 -12.83 -20.79 -19.02
CA ALA A 55 -11.92 -19.65 -18.90
C ALA A 55 -12.50 -18.38 -19.56
N GLU A 56 -13.24 -18.55 -20.65
CA GLU A 56 -13.92 -17.47 -21.38
C GLU A 56 -14.95 -16.75 -20.52
N PHE A 57 -15.65 -17.47 -19.65
CA PHE A 57 -16.63 -16.88 -18.70
C PHE A 57 -15.93 -15.89 -17.75
N TRP A 58 -14.74 -16.23 -17.26
CA TRP A 58 -13.97 -15.35 -16.40
C TRP A 58 -13.46 -14.12 -17.15
N ILE A 59 -13.06 -14.30 -18.42
CA ILE A 59 -12.61 -13.19 -19.28
C ILE A 59 -13.76 -12.25 -19.60
N GLU A 60 -14.96 -12.77 -19.85
CA GLU A 60 -16.15 -11.95 -20.15
C GLU A 60 -16.68 -11.21 -18.93
N SER A 61 -16.68 -11.84 -17.75
CA SER A 61 -17.05 -11.17 -16.50
C SER A 61 -16.12 -10.02 -16.16
N GLU A 62 -14.82 -10.16 -16.41
CA GLU A 62 -13.81 -9.11 -16.30
C GLU A 62 -13.97 -8.02 -17.39
N ARG A 63 -14.42 -8.39 -18.60
CA ARG A 63 -14.69 -7.44 -19.70
C ARG A 63 -15.89 -6.54 -19.44
N MET A 64 -16.90 -7.02 -18.72
CA MET A 64 -18.06 -6.21 -18.33
C MET A 64 -17.72 -5.19 -17.22
N GLU A 65 -16.64 -5.40 -16.48
CA GLU A 65 -16.08 -4.46 -15.50
C GLU A 65 -14.87 -3.69 -16.02
N ARG A 66 -14.68 -3.55 -17.34
CA ARG A 66 -13.57 -2.79 -17.90
C ARG A 66 -13.62 -1.33 -17.46
N TYR A 67 -13.15 -1.13 -16.26
CA TYR A 67 -12.35 0.05 -15.96
C TYR A 67 -11.11 -0.04 -16.86
N GLU A 68 -10.90 0.92 -17.72
CA GLU A 68 -9.57 1.22 -18.20
C GLU A 68 -8.73 1.42 -16.96
N ARG A 69 -7.86 0.43 -16.65
CA ARG A 69 -7.00 0.50 -15.45
C ARG A 69 -6.14 1.74 -15.62
N ARG A 70 -6.44 2.78 -14.86
CA ARG A 70 -5.69 4.04 -14.93
C ARG A 70 -4.30 3.78 -14.38
N GLN A 71 -3.30 4.13 -15.15
CA GLN A 71 -1.91 3.98 -14.74
C GLN A 71 -1.56 5.01 -13.67
N LEU A 72 -0.91 4.56 -12.61
CA LEU A 72 -0.36 5.39 -11.53
C LEU A 72 1.12 5.67 -11.76
N LEU A 73 1.84 4.69 -12.29
CA LEU A 73 3.25 4.78 -12.62
C LEU A 73 3.53 3.97 -13.91
N GLY A 74 3.05 4.44 -15.04
CA GLY A 74 3.16 3.73 -16.31
C GLY A 74 2.76 2.25 -16.17
N ASP A 75 3.50 1.35 -16.80
CA ASP A 75 3.26 -0.09 -16.72
C ASP A 75 3.70 -0.75 -15.39
N LEU A 76 4.26 0.05 -14.46
CA LEU A 76 4.77 -0.47 -13.20
C LEU A 76 3.71 -0.54 -12.10
N TRP A 77 2.66 0.29 -12.18
CA TRP A 77 1.59 0.30 -11.17
C TRP A 77 0.32 0.93 -11.72
N ALA A 78 -0.79 0.21 -11.60
CA ALA A 78 -2.11 0.68 -12.01
C ALA A 78 -3.07 0.78 -10.82
N GLU A 79 -4.22 1.43 -11.04
CA GLU A 79 -5.30 1.48 -10.05
C GLU A 79 -5.80 0.08 -9.70
N GLY A 80 -6.04 -0.13 -8.40
CA GLY A 80 -6.52 -1.41 -7.89
C GLY A 80 -5.45 -2.49 -7.83
N GLU A 81 -4.18 -2.16 -7.93
CA GLU A 81 -3.06 -3.10 -7.86
C GLU A 81 -2.23 -2.94 -6.59
N ILE A 82 -1.59 -4.02 -6.17
CA ILE A 82 -0.50 -4.02 -5.21
C ILE A 82 0.82 -4.05 -5.98
N ALA A 83 1.56 -2.97 -5.91
CA ALA A 83 2.92 -2.90 -6.43
C ALA A 83 3.94 -2.99 -5.29
N VAL A 84 5.11 -3.54 -5.57
CA VAL A 84 6.25 -3.59 -4.63
C VAL A 84 7.43 -2.86 -5.23
N LEU A 85 7.93 -1.85 -4.52
CA LEU A 85 9.20 -1.19 -4.82
C LEU A 85 10.29 -1.79 -3.95
N GLY A 86 11.19 -2.54 -4.57
CA GLY A 86 12.37 -3.11 -3.96
C GLY A 86 13.63 -2.26 -4.13
N GLY A 87 14.62 -2.46 -3.27
CA GLY A 87 15.94 -1.85 -3.40
C GLY A 87 16.75 -1.98 -2.13
N ARG A 88 18.08 -1.85 -2.25
CA ARG A 88 18.97 -1.89 -1.09
C ARG A 88 18.66 -0.77 -0.11
N SER A 89 19.04 -0.96 1.16
CA SER A 89 19.00 0.13 2.13
C SER A 89 19.82 1.32 1.63
N GLY A 90 19.31 2.54 1.85
CA GLY A 90 19.98 3.78 1.45
C GLY A 90 19.94 4.13 -0.04
N ILE A 91 19.34 3.31 -0.93
CA ILE A 91 19.26 3.60 -2.37
C ILE A 91 18.31 4.75 -2.75
N GLY A 92 17.50 5.23 -1.81
CA GLY A 92 16.57 6.33 -2.04
C GLY A 92 15.11 5.92 -2.26
N LYS A 93 14.70 4.71 -1.85
CA LYS A 93 13.31 4.22 -1.98
C LYS A 93 12.28 5.19 -1.39
N SER A 94 12.50 5.65 -0.16
CA SER A 94 11.60 6.60 0.52
C SER A 94 11.52 7.95 -0.22
N ILE A 95 12.65 8.43 -0.75
CA ILE A 95 12.68 9.66 -1.53
C ILE A 95 11.87 9.48 -2.82
N PHE A 96 12.07 8.36 -3.52
CA PHE A 96 11.27 8.02 -4.70
C PHE A 96 9.77 7.96 -4.37
N ALA A 97 9.41 7.28 -3.27
CA ALA A 97 8.03 7.10 -2.84
C ALA A 97 7.34 8.43 -2.50
N VAL A 98 8.02 9.34 -1.79
CA VAL A 98 7.48 10.66 -1.45
C VAL A 98 7.31 11.53 -2.71
N HIS A 99 8.29 11.51 -3.63
CA HIS A 99 8.17 12.25 -4.89
C HIS A 99 7.04 11.70 -5.78
N LEU A 100 6.91 10.36 -5.85
CA LEU A 100 5.80 9.72 -6.57
C LEU A 100 4.45 10.11 -5.94
N ALA A 101 4.33 10.03 -4.61
CA ALA A 101 3.13 10.43 -3.90
C ALA A 101 2.77 11.90 -4.15
N THR A 102 3.77 12.78 -4.19
CA THR A 102 3.61 14.20 -4.50
C THR A 102 3.11 14.40 -5.93
N ALA A 103 3.71 13.73 -6.92
CA ALA A 103 3.30 13.80 -8.32
C ALA A 103 1.87 13.28 -8.52
N LEU A 104 1.52 12.16 -7.90
CA LEU A 104 0.16 11.61 -7.93
C LEU A 104 -0.86 12.55 -7.26
N ALA A 105 -0.49 13.20 -6.17
CA ALA A 105 -1.36 14.13 -5.48
C ALA A 105 -1.58 15.41 -6.28
N ALA A 106 -0.57 15.89 -6.98
CA ALA A 106 -0.64 17.06 -7.85
C ALA A 106 -1.26 16.76 -9.23
N GLY A 107 -1.28 15.50 -9.67
CA GLY A 107 -1.64 15.16 -11.04
C GLY A 107 -0.53 15.56 -12.02
N GLU A 108 0.72 15.40 -11.63
CA GLU A 108 1.89 15.76 -12.41
C GLU A 108 2.61 14.51 -12.96
N ALA A 109 3.37 14.70 -14.03
CA ALA A 109 4.21 13.64 -14.59
C ALA A 109 5.34 13.27 -13.60
N PHE A 110 5.66 11.98 -13.51
CA PHE A 110 6.75 11.47 -12.69
C PHE A 110 7.87 10.89 -13.55
N GLY A 111 8.93 11.66 -13.75
CA GLY A 111 10.02 11.29 -14.65
C GLY A 111 9.53 11.05 -16.08
N PRO A 112 9.75 9.85 -16.67
CA PRO A 112 9.27 9.55 -18.02
C PRO A 112 7.78 9.13 -18.07
N TYR A 113 7.13 8.98 -16.92
CA TYR A 113 5.76 8.50 -16.84
C TYR A 113 4.78 9.68 -16.93
N PRO A 114 3.71 9.56 -17.72
CA PRO A 114 2.73 10.63 -17.88
C PRO A 114 1.99 10.91 -16.57
N ALA A 115 1.42 12.11 -16.49
CA ALA A 115 0.59 12.50 -15.35
C ALA A 115 -0.62 11.58 -15.20
N ALA A 116 -0.89 11.17 -13.98
CA ALA A 116 -2.16 10.57 -13.60
C ALA A 116 -3.15 11.67 -13.19
N GLU A 117 -4.45 11.36 -13.09
CA GLU A 117 -5.41 12.31 -12.51
C GLU A 117 -5.05 12.61 -11.03
N PRO A 118 -5.17 13.88 -10.59
CA PRO A 118 -4.91 14.25 -9.19
C PRO A 118 -5.73 13.41 -8.23
N ARG A 119 -5.09 12.95 -7.15
CA ARG A 119 -5.73 12.07 -6.17
C ARG A 119 -5.22 12.27 -4.76
N ARG A 120 -6.00 11.85 -3.79
CA ARG A 120 -5.52 11.82 -2.42
C ARG A 120 -4.65 10.57 -2.21
N VAL A 121 -3.44 10.78 -1.71
CA VAL A 121 -2.44 9.74 -1.46
C VAL A 121 -2.15 9.70 0.04
N LEU A 122 -2.32 8.54 0.65
CA LEU A 122 -1.90 8.28 2.01
C LEU A 122 -0.50 7.66 2.00
N TYR A 123 0.50 8.44 2.41
CA TYR A 123 1.85 7.96 2.63
C TYR A 123 2.02 7.58 4.10
N VAL A 124 2.13 6.29 4.36
CA VAL A 124 2.31 5.70 5.69
C VAL A 124 3.80 5.57 5.94
N ASP A 125 4.35 6.47 6.74
CA ASP A 125 5.77 6.53 7.11
C ASP A 125 5.99 5.78 8.43
N LEU A 126 6.56 4.59 8.31
CA LEU A 126 6.85 3.72 9.45
C LEU A 126 8.31 3.80 9.93
N ASP A 127 9.16 4.56 9.21
CA ASP A 127 10.61 4.57 9.43
C ASP A 127 11.16 5.93 9.84
N SER A 128 10.63 7.03 9.31
CA SER A 128 11.22 8.36 9.51
C SER A 128 10.62 9.08 10.70
N SER A 129 11.48 9.60 11.60
CA SER A 129 11.01 10.54 12.60
C SER A 129 10.48 11.83 11.94
N PRO A 130 9.60 12.60 12.63
CA PRO A 130 9.14 13.89 12.12
C PRO A 130 10.28 14.85 11.78
N GLU A 131 11.34 14.87 12.59
CA GLU A 131 12.51 15.74 12.39
C GLU A 131 13.30 15.33 11.17
N LEU A 132 13.48 14.01 10.94
CA LEU A 132 14.18 13.50 9.77
C LEU A 132 13.41 13.82 8.49
N PHE A 133 12.10 13.65 8.50
CA PHE A 133 11.25 14.01 7.39
C PHE A 133 11.31 15.52 7.10
N ALA A 134 11.14 16.36 8.12
CA ALA A 134 11.24 17.80 7.98
C ALA A 134 12.60 18.24 7.42
N ARG A 135 13.70 17.65 7.88
CA ARG A 135 15.04 17.94 7.36
C ARG A 135 15.22 17.53 5.91
N ARG A 136 14.66 16.41 5.48
CA ARG A 136 14.75 15.92 4.08
C ARG A 136 13.94 16.78 3.12
N TYR A 137 12.81 17.29 3.58
CA TYR A 137 11.85 18.02 2.75
C TYR A 137 11.72 19.49 3.20
N SER A 138 12.84 20.11 3.57
CA SER A 138 12.95 21.55 3.72
C SER A 138 13.72 22.13 2.54
N ARG A 139 13.29 23.32 2.10
CA ARG A 139 13.99 24.12 1.10
C ARG A 139 14.87 25.14 1.81
N ASN A 140 15.95 25.54 1.17
CA ASN A 140 16.67 26.74 1.58
C ASN A 140 16.16 27.93 0.76
N VAL A 141 15.44 28.84 1.42
CA VAL A 141 14.96 30.08 0.82
C VAL A 141 15.68 31.23 1.50
N ASP A 142 16.48 31.95 0.74
CA ASP A 142 17.29 33.10 1.21
C ASP A 142 18.14 32.80 2.47
N GLY A 143 18.76 31.61 2.51
CA GLY A 143 19.61 31.18 3.60
C GLY A 143 18.84 30.65 4.83
N ARG A 144 17.52 30.53 4.77
CA ARG A 144 16.68 30.00 5.85
C ARG A 144 15.98 28.71 5.42
N PRO A 145 15.87 27.71 6.30
CA PRO A 145 15.06 26.52 6.02
C PRO A 145 13.59 26.90 5.95
N ALA A 146 12.96 26.59 4.82
CA ALA A 146 11.52 26.70 4.62
C ALA A 146 10.93 25.30 4.36
N PRO A 147 9.72 24.99 4.84
CA PRO A 147 9.09 23.72 4.54
C PRO A 147 8.88 23.56 3.03
N TYR A 148 8.95 22.30 2.55
CA TYR A 148 8.51 21.96 1.21
C TYR A 148 6.99 22.04 1.16
N GLU A 149 6.46 22.67 0.12
CA GLU A 149 5.01 22.76 -0.09
C GLU A 149 4.52 21.49 -0.78
N PHE A 150 3.87 20.62 -0.02
CA PHE A 150 3.21 19.45 -0.56
C PHE A 150 1.81 19.79 -1.09
N PRO A 151 1.34 19.13 -2.16
CA PRO A 151 -0.05 19.27 -2.61
C PRO A 151 -1.03 18.86 -1.50
N GLU A 152 -2.22 19.47 -1.47
CA GLU A 152 -3.27 19.16 -0.48
C GLU A 152 -3.65 17.67 -0.46
N GLY A 153 -3.56 17.00 -1.62
CA GLY A 153 -3.82 15.57 -1.75
C GLY A 153 -2.75 14.66 -1.15
N PHE A 154 -1.55 15.17 -0.81
CA PHE A 154 -0.50 14.39 -0.16
C PHE A 154 -0.71 14.37 1.35
N LEU A 155 -0.99 13.20 1.91
CA LEU A 155 -1.21 13.01 3.34
C LEU A 155 -0.17 12.04 3.90
N ARG A 156 0.49 12.44 4.98
CA ARG A 156 1.46 11.59 5.70
C ARG A 156 0.85 11.12 7.00
N SER A 157 0.90 9.80 7.24
CA SER A 157 0.63 9.20 8.55
C SER A 157 1.92 8.60 9.11
N VAL A 158 2.12 8.78 10.40
CA VAL A 158 3.25 8.22 11.16
C VAL A 158 2.69 7.27 12.19
N PHE A 159 3.33 6.13 12.39
CA PHE A 159 2.96 5.19 13.44
C PHE A 159 3.86 5.39 14.66
N GLU A 160 3.25 5.51 15.84
CA GLU A 160 3.95 5.64 17.10
C GLU A 160 4.24 4.25 17.68
N TRP A 161 5.48 3.78 17.50
CA TRP A 161 5.90 2.43 17.89
C TRP A 161 5.87 2.17 19.40
N ASP A 162 5.94 3.22 20.22
CA ASP A 162 5.87 3.14 21.69
C ASP A 162 4.43 3.00 22.19
N THR A 163 3.45 3.02 21.30
CA THR A 163 2.04 2.83 21.66
C THR A 163 1.83 1.40 22.15
N PRO A 164 1.32 1.22 23.39
CA PRO A 164 1.00 -0.12 23.88
C PRO A 164 -0.12 -0.74 23.04
N LEU A 165 -0.03 -2.07 22.85
CA LEU A 165 -1.06 -2.78 22.09
C LEU A 165 -2.41 -2.69 22.81
N PRO A 166 -3.43 -2.06 22.20
CA PRO A 166 -4.73 -1.89 22.85
C PRO A 166 -5.43 -3.24 23.12
N PRO A 167 -6.30 -3.34 24.13
CA PRO A 167 -7.13 -4.51 24.33
C PRO A 167 -7.93 -4.89 23.08
N GLY A 168 -7.96 -6.17 22.75
CA GLY A 168 -8.64 -6.71 21.57
C GLY A 168 -7.78 -6.81 20.31
N TYR A 169 -6.56 -6.32 20.32
CA TYR A 169 -5.59 -6.58 19.26
C TYR A 169 -4.67 -7.76 19.64
N GLU A 170 -4.47 -8.67 18.70
CA GLU A 170 -3.59 -9.83 18.88
C GLU A 170 -2.14 -9.53 18.48
N SER A 171 -1.92 -8.49 17.66
CA SER A 171 -0.62 -8.13 17.15
C SER A 171 -0.54 -6.66 16.74
N MET A 172 0.67 -6.13 16.69
CA MET A 172 0.95 -4.77 16.25
C MET A 172 0.61 -4.60 14.77
N GLU A 173 0.85 -5.62 13.95
CA GLU A 173 0.52 -5.60 12.51
C GLU A 173 -0.99 -5.46 12.28
N SER A 174 -1.80 -6.06 13.14
CA SER A 174 -3.26 -5.89 13.08
C SER A 174 -3.66 -4.46 13.44
N LEU A 175 -3.05 -3.87 14.44
CA LEU A 175 -3.27 -2.47 14.82
C LEU A 175 -2.85 -1.53 13.69
N ILE A 176 -1.66 -1.74 13.12
CA ILE A 176 -1.15 -0.93 11.98
C ILE A 176 -2.11 -1.02 10.81
N PHE A 177 -2.55 -2.22 10.44
CA PHE A 177 -3.48 -2.39 9.32
C PHE A 177 -4.78 -1.62 9.54
N ASP A 178 -5.42 -1.81 10.71
CA ASP A 178 -6.69 -1.14 11.02
C ASP A 178 -6.52 0.39 11.08
N SER A 179 -5.37 0.88 11.61
CA SER A 179 -5.02 2.30 11.61
C SER A 179 -4.84 2.87 10.19
N ILE A 180 -4.23 2.10 9.28
CA ILE A 180 -4.10 2.50 7.87
C ILE A 180 -5.48 2.61 7.22
N ILE A 181 -6.35 1.62 7.43
CA ILE A 181 -7.71 1.63 6.86
C ILE A 181 -8.53 2.79 7.43
N GLU A 182 -8.46 3.01 8.73
CA GLU A 182 -9.14 4.15 9.36
C GLU A 182 -8.63 5.49 8.82
N SER A 183 -7.32 5.65 8.70
CA SER A 183 -6.71 6.86 8.15
C SER A 183 -7.09 7.07 6.68
N ALA A 184 -7.06 6.02 5.88
CA ALA A 184 -7.48 6.08 4.48
C ALA A 184 -8.97 6.46 4.34
N ALA A 185 -9.83 5.87 5.16
CA ALA A 185 -11.26 6.16 5.17
C ALA A 185 -11.56 7.60 5.59
N ASN A 186 -10.94 8.06 6.69
CA ASN A 186 -11.13 9.41 7.22
C ASN A 186 -10.72 10.50 6.22
N ASN A 187 -9.73 10.19 5.39
CA ASN A 187 -9.17 11.12 4.43
C ASN A 187 -9.60 10.84 2.98
N ASN A 188 -10.50 9.90 2.75
CA ASN A 188 -10.96 9.50 1.42
C ASN A 188 -9.78 9.14 0.47
N CYS A 189 -8.78 8.44 0.98
CA CYS A 189 -7.62 7.99 0.21
C CYS A 189 -7.85 6.57 -0.32
N ARG A 190 -7.64 6.38 -1.62
CA ARG A 190 -7.63 5.05 -2.26
C ARG A 190 -6.26 4.66 -2.78
N THR A 191 -5.30 5.56 -2.73
CA THR A 191 -3.91 5.31 -3.08
C THR A 191 -3.10 5.36 -1.79
N ILE A 192 -2.47 4.24 -1.46
CA ILE A 192 -1.76 4.03 -0.19
C ILE A 192 -0.33 3.61 -0.49
N ILE A 193 0.63 4.30 0.09
CA ILE A 193 2.06 3.95 -0.01
C ILE A 193 2.56 3.63 1.39
N ILE A 194 3.15 2.45 1.58
CA ILE A 194 3.63 1.98 2.89
C ILE A 194 5.14 1.90 2.89
N ASP A 195 5.78 2.77 3.65
CA ASP A 195 7.24 2.86 3.80
C ASP A 195 7.63 2.64 5.27
N SER A 196 8.13 1.46 5.67
CA SER A 196 8.48 0.33 4.84
C SER A 196 8.12 -1.00 5.51
N LEU A 197 7.98 -2.06 4.73
CA LEU A 197 7.71 -3.42 5.23
C LEU A 197 8.74 -3.95 6.24
N PRO A 198 10.06 -3.68 6.11
CA PRO A 198 11.05 -4.09 7.10
C PRO A 198 10.73 -3.64 8.53
N GLN A 199 10.14 -2.47 8.71
CA GLN A 199 9.75 -1.97 10.04
C GLN A 199 8.65 -2.85 10.65
N ILE A 200 7.66 -3.25 9.87
CA ILE A 200 6.62 -4.17 10.32
C ILE A 200 7.23 -5.54 10.66
N ALA A 201 8.11 -6.03 9.79
CA ALA A 201 8.76 -7.34 9.99
C ALA A 201 9.68 -7.37 11.23
N ALA A 202 10.33 -6.25 11.56
CA ALA A 202 11.23 -6.15 12.72
C ALA A 202 10.50 -6.19 14.07
N HIS A 203 9.25 -5.74 14.11
CA HIS A 203 8.46 -5.64 15.34
C HIS A 203 7.46 -6.79 15.51
N GLY A 204 7.37 -7.72 14.56
CA GLY A 204 6.37 -8.77 14.54
C GLY A 204 6.89 -10.17 14.24
N LYS A 205 5.96 -11.12 14.29
CA LYS A 205 6.23 -12.50 13.87
C LYS A 205 5.98 -12.64 12.37
N GLN A 206 6.75 -13.50 11.70
CA GLN A 206 6.58 -13.77 10.26
C GLN A 206 5.12 -14.12 9.88
N ARG A 207 4.41 -14.88 10.73
CA ARG A 207 3.00 -15.23 10.51
C ARG A 207 2.11 -13.98 10.44
N ASN A 208 2.32 -13.03 11.34
CA ASN A 208 1.53 -11.80 11.39
C ASN A 208 1.75 -10.93 10.15
N LEU A 209 3.00 -10.89 9.64
CA LEU A 209 3.29 -10.21 8.38
C LEU A 209 2.57 -10.86 7.19
N ILE A 210 2.46 -12.19 7.18
CA ILE A 210 1.68 -12.91 6.16
C ILE A 210 0.22 -12.49 6.23
N ASP A 211 -0.38 -12.52 7.41
CA ASP A 211 -1.78 -12.12 7.61
C ASP A 211 -2.01 -10.65 7.23
N PHE A 212 -1.09 -9.77 7.58
CA PHE A 212 -1.09 -8.36 7.17
C PHE A 212 -1.13 -8.20 5.65
N LEU A 213 -0.25 -8.90 4.92
CA LEU A 213 -0.19 -8.84 3.47
C LEU A 213 -1.43 -9.44 2.79
N LEU A 214 -1.96 -10.54 3.32
CA LEU A 214 -3.19 -11.15 2.81
C LEU A 214 -4.41 -10.24 2.99
N ARG A 215 -4.45 -9.45 4.05
CA ARG A 215 -5.50 -8.45 4.27
C ARG A 215 -5.44 -7.31 3.24
N PHE A 216 -4.24 -6.89 2.81
CA PHE A 216 -4.10 -5.94 1.70
C PHE A 216 -4.52 -6.55 0.36
N LYS A 217 -4.19 -7.83 0.13
CA LYS A 217 -4.69 -8.54 -1.05
C LYS A 217 -6.22 -8.54 -1.08
N TRP A 218 -6.86 -8.82 0.05
CA TRP A 218 -8.32 -8.74 0.14
C TRP A 218 -8.85 -7.31 -0.13
N LEU A 219 -8.19 -6.29 0.39
CA LEU A 219 -8.56 -4.89 0.16
C LEU A 219 -8.45 -4.53 -1.33
N ARG A 220 -7.39 -4.97 -2.00
CA ARG A 220 -7.23 -4.84 -3.45
C ARG A 220 -8.33 -5.57 -4.21
N ASP A 221 -8.58 -6.85 -3.90
CA ASP A 221 -9.57 -7.70 -4.59
C ASP A 221 -11.00 -7.14 -4.45
N SER A 222 -11.26 -6.35 -3.42
CA SER A 222 -12.49 -5.59 -3.28
C SER A 222 -12.55 -4.33 -4.17
N GLY A 223 -11.54 -4.06 -4.99
CA GLY A 223 -11.46 -2.93 -5.91
C GLY A 223 -11.35 -1.56 -5.22
N LYS A 224 -10.81 -1.50 -4.00
CA LYS A 224 -10.93 -0.32 -3.14
C LYS A 224 -9.65 0.49 -2.97
N ALA A 225 -8.49 -0.12 -3.14
CA ALA A 225 -7.22 0.54 -2.92
C ALA A 225 -6.17 0.13 -3.95
N SER A 226 -5.34 1.09 -4.31
CA SER A 226 -4.08 0.90 -5.01
C SER A 226 -2.97 1.02 -3.98
N ILE A 227 -2.10 0.02 -3.87
CA ILE A 227 -1.15 -0.08 -2.75
C ILE A 227 0.26 -0.20 -3.31
N LEU A 228 1.18 0.65 -2.83
CA LEU A 228 2.60 0.52 -3.08
C LEU A 228 3.31 0.15 -1.78
N LEU A 229 3.96 -1.00 -1.76
CA LEU A 229 4.73 -1.50 -0.63
C LEU A 229 6.21 -1.26 -0.87
N ILE A 230 6.89 -0.61 0.06
CA ILE A 230 8.34 -0.42 0.01
C ILE A 230 9.02 -1.57 0.75
N ALA A 231 9.88 -2.30 0.02
CA ALA A 231 10.60 -3.45 0.55
C ALA A 231 12.12 -3.29 0.40
N GLU A 232 12.86 -4.00 1.22
CA GLU A 232 14.30 -4.14 1.03
C GLU A 232 14.63 -5.32 0.12
N THR A 233 15.76 -5.22 -0.56
CA THR A 233 16.35 -6.35 -1.29
C THR A 233 17.63 -6.79 -0.58
N THR A 234 17.78 -8.11 -0.42
CA THR A 234 19.01 -8.72 0.02
C THR A 234 19.69 -9.30 -1.22
N PRO A 235 20.85 -8.78 -1.63
CA PRO A 235 21.50 -9.29 -2.83
C PRO A 235 21.83 -10.77 -2.71
N VAL A 236 21.37 -11.55 -3.66
CA VAL A 236 21.80 -12.93 -3.82
C VAL A 236 22.91 -12.96 -4.86
N GLY A 237 24.17 -13.08 -4.40
CA GLY A 237 25.33 -13.12 -5.28
C GLY A 237 26.07 -11.80 -5.47
N ARG A 238 26.96 -11.76 -6.48
CA ARG A 238 27.89 -10.64 -6.73
C ARG A 238 27.34 -9.55 -7.67
N THR A 239 26.10 -9.67 -8.13
CA THR A 239 25.52 -8.67 -9.04
C THR A 239 25.12 -7.41 -8.28
N PRO A 240 25.51 -6.21 -8.75
CA PRO A 240 25.14 -4.96 -8.11
C PRO A 240 23.68 -4.59 -8.29
N ASP A 241 23.03 -5.19 -9.27
CA ASP A 241 21.64 -4.88 -9.63
C ASP A 241 20.67 -5.71 -8.78
N ALA A 242 19.75 -5.04 -8.11
CA ALA A 242 18.66 -5.70 -7.40
C ALA A 242 17.63 -6.24 -8.41
N VAL A 243 17.20 -7.47 -8.21
CA VAL A 243 16.15 -8.10 -9.01
C VAL A 243 14.98 -8.50 -8.13
N SER A 244 13.84 -8.78 -8.73
CA SER A 244 12.61 -9.07 -7.99
C SER A 244 12.71 -10.25 -7.00
N HIS A 245 13.58 -11.23 -7.26
CA HIS A 245 13.80 -12.35 -6.32
C HIS A 245 14.68 -12.00 -5.13
N ASP A 246 15.34 -10.85 -5.13
CA ASP A 246 16.16 -10.39 -4.02
C ASP A 246 15.32 -9.68 -2.92
N ILE A 247 14.00 -9.56 -3.11
CA ILE A 247 13.14 -8.93 -2.12
C ILE A 247 13.23 -9.70 -0.82
N ALA A 248 13.68 -8.99 0.22
CA ALA A 248 13.80 -9.53 1.56
C ALA A 248 12.42 -9.80 2.18
N GLY A 249 12.35 -10.86 2.97
CA GLY A 249 11.14 -11.23 3.68
C GLY A 249 10.47 -12.51 3.16
N PRO A 250 9.30 -12.84 3.69
CA PRO A 250 8.57 -14.03 3.28
C PRO A 250 8.23 -14.02 1.80
N GLY A 251 8.29 -15.17 1.14
CA GLY A 251 7.89 -15.32 -0.27
C GLY A 251 6.50 -14.80 -0.60
N ILE A 252 5.65 -14.65 0.44
CA ILE A 252 4.30 -14.09 0.33
C ILE A 252 4.29 -12.65 -0.23
N VAL A 253 5.33 -11.83 0.02
CA VAL A 253 5.41 -10.47 -0.55
C VAL A 253 5.30 -10.53 -2.07
N LYS A 254 5.98 -11.50 -2.69
CA LYS A 254 5.94 -11.71 -4.14
C LYS A 254 4.60 -12.26 -4.64
N SER A 255 3.92 -13.07 -3.83
CA SER A 255 2.66 -13.71 -4.23
C SER A 255 1.44 -12.82 -4.04
N VAL A 256 1.52 -11.73 -3.27
CA VAL A 256 0.44 -10.75 -3.15
C VAL A 256 0.58 -9.60 -4.14
N ALA A 257 1.79 -9.37 -4.67
CA ALA A 257 2.06 -8.28 -5.60
C ALA A 257 1.57 -8.58 -7.02
N ASP A 258 0.95 -7.60 -7.65
CA ASP A 258 0.60 -7.63 -9.08
C ASP A 258 1.80 -7.21 -9.92
N SER A 259 2.61 -6.29 -9.40
CA SER A 259 3.85 -5.85 -10.03
C SER A 259 4.98 -5.67 -9.02
N ILE A 260 6.21 -5.88 -9.47
CA ILE A 260 7.43 -5.71 -8.66
C ILE A 260 8.46 -5.00 -9.51
N PHE A 261 8.98 -3.89 -9.00
CA PHE A 261 10.06 -3.16 -9.61
C PHE A 261 11.12 -2.78 -8.58
N THR A 262 12.35 -2.50 -9.04
CA THR A 262 13.47 -2.27 -8.14
C THR A 262 14.24 -1.01 -8.51
N LEU A 263 14.74 -0.31 -7.48
CA LEU A 263 15.75 0.71 -7.65
C LEU A 263 17.14 0.09 -7.58
N SER A 264 17.94 0.37 -8.59
CA SER A 264 19.34 -0.04 -8.65
C SER A 264 20.25 1.16 -8.93
N PRO A 265 21.49 1.15 -8.43
CA PRO A 265 22.43 2.21 -8.76
C PRO A 265 22.65 2.28 -10.27
N ARG A 266 22.67 3.47 -10.83
CA ARG A 266 23.04 3.64 -12.24
C ARG A 266 24.47 3.15 -12.43
N ARG A 267 24.70 2.17 -13.29
CA ARG A 267 26.08 1.83 -13.72
C ARG A 267 26.68 3.07 -14.34
N ARG A 268 27.79 3.56 -13.77
CA ARG A 268 28.60 4.55 -14.47
C ARG A 268 29.11 3.84 -15.73
N SER A 269 28.69 4.29 -16.91
CA SER A 269 29.37 3.90 -18.13
C SER A 269 30.84 4.29 -17.93
N PRO A 270 31.80 3.38 -18.14
CA PRO A 270 33.19 3.82 -18.20
C PRO A 270 33.24 4.94 -19.23
N HIS A 271 33.70 6.08 -18.84
CA HIS A 271 33.92 7.20 -19.77
C HIS A 271 34.84 6.68 -20.86
N VAL A 272 34.33 6.69 -22.10
CA VAL A 272 35.14 6.61 -23.32
C VAL A 272 35.87 7.91 -23.44
#